data_cb2f0cd95eb74171da3400f03f15f268
#
_entry.id   cb2f0cd95eb74171da3400f03f15f268
#
_cell.length_a   1.000
_cell.length_b   1.000
_cell.length_c   1.000
_cell.angle_alpha   90.00
_cell.angle_beta   90.00
_cell.angle_gamma   90.00
#
_symmetry.space_group_name_H-M   'P 1'
#
loop_
_entity.id
_entity.type
_entity.pdbx_description
1 polymer ?
#
loop_
_entity_poly.entity_id
_entity_poly.type
_entity_poly.pdbx_seq_one_letter_code
_entity_poly.pdbx_strand_id
1 'polypeptide(L)'
;MIKNKKSLKGSKTPSRRKFFKAAAATGAAAATAVAMPNVAFGAPLTLKMQAAWPSGANIFFEMAGDYAKMVSDMSAGELKIDVQPVGAVVKTSEIGQAVSSGVVDMGHWVTAYSVSYTHLT
;
A
#
# COMPACT_ATOMS: atom_id res chain seq x y z
N MET A 1 -26.22 -70.37 13.58
CA MET A 1 -26.78 -69.49 14.60
C MET A 1 -25.66 -68.95 15.50
N ILE A 2 -25.03 -67.86 15.10
CA ILE A 2 -23.92 -67.25 15.86
C ILE A 2 -24.17 -65.76 15.89
N LYS A 3 -24.53 -65.20 17.05
CA LYS A 3 -24.68 -63.77 17.30
C LYS A 3 -23.31 -63.17 17.61
N ASN A 4 -22.80 -62.36 16.75
CA ASN A 4 -21.59 -61.57 17.02
C ASN A 4 -22.00 -60.18 17.46
N LYS A 5 -21.93 -59.92 18.74
CA LYS A 5 -22.22 -58.65 19.39
C LYS A 5 -20.94 -57.83 19.47
N LYS A 6 -20.70 -56.97 18.47
CA LYS A 6 -19.53 -56.09 18.45
C LYS A 6 -19.83 -54.89 19.34
N SER A 7 -19.20 -54.86 20.52
CA SER A 7 -19.24 -53.74 21.47
C SER A 7 -18.59 -52.49 20.86
N LEU A 8 -19.38 -51.43 20.71
CA LEU A 8 -18.87 -50.09 20.33
C LEU A 8 -18.16 -49.49 21.53
N LYS A 9 -16.86 -49.39 21.44
CA LYS A 9 -15.98 -48.75 22.43
C LYS A 9 -16.21 -47.25 22.39
N GLY A 10 -16.84 -46.69 23.44
CA GLY A 10 -17.17 -45.29 23.56
C GLY A 10 -15.91 -44.41 23.48
N SER A 11 -15.94 -43.45 22.57
CA SER A 11 -14.98 -42.39 22.43
C SER A 11 -15.02 -41.50 23.70
N LYS A 12 -13.99 -41.59 24.52
CA LYS A 12 -13.81 -40.68 25.67
C LYS A 12 -13.36 -39.32 25.15
N THR A 13 -14.27 -38.39 25.03
CA THR A 13 -13.95 -36.97 24.82
C THR A 13 -13.11 -36.46 26.01
N PRO A 14 -11.95 -35.84 25.75
CA PRO A 14 -11.11 -35.30 26.83
C PRO A 14 -11.85 -34.14 27.51
N SER A 15 -12.00 -34.27 28.83
CA SER A 15 -12.66 -33.25 29.66
C SER A 15 -11.90 -31.92 29.56
N ARG A 16 -12.61 -30.81 29.37
CA ARG A 16 -12.07 -29.43 29.34
C ARG A 16 -11.12 -29.13 30.49
N ARG A 17 -11.37 -29.72 31.68
CA ARG A 17 -10.46 -29.59 32.82
C ARG A 17 -9.09 -30.23 32.64
N LYS A 18 -8.97 -31.32 31.85
CA LYS A 18 -7.67 -31.92 31.55
C LYS A 18 -6.86 -31.08 30.57
N PHE A 19 -7.54 -30.40 29.65
CA PHE A 19 -6.90 -29.46 28.72
C PHE A 19 -6.25 -28.29 29.46
N PHE A 20 -6.94 -27.67 30.39
CA PHE A 20 -6.39 -26.55 31.18
C PHE A 20 -5.26 -26.98 32.13
N LYS A 21 -5.29 -28.19 32.67
CA LYS A 21 -4.18 -28.72 33.49
C LYS A 21 -2.92 -29.04 32.66
N ALA A 22 -3.09 -29.48 31.42
CA ALA A 22 -1.96 -29.68 30.51
C ALA A 22 -1.34 -28.36 30.04
N ALA A 23 -2.15 -27.33 29.85
CA ALA A 23 -1.67 -25.99 29.49
C ALA A 23 -0.90 -25.29 30.63
N ALA A 24 -1.21 -25.61 31.89
CA ALA A 24 -0.52 -25.02 33.05
C ALA A 24 0.82 -25.69 33.36
N ALA A 25 1.06 -26.90 32.91
CA ALA A 25 2.32 -27.66 33.20
C ALA A 25 3.42 -27.39 32.15
N THR A 26 3.15 -26.74 31.05
CA THR A 26 4.13 -26.35 30.01
C THR A 26 4.47 -24.85 30.05
N GLY A 27 4.08 -24.17 31.12
CA GLY A 27 4.22 -22.73 31.29
C GLY A 27 5.59 -22.21 31.77
N ALA A 28 6.65 -22.98 31.66
CA ALA A 28 7.94 -22.51 32.15
C ALA A 28 9.08 -22.83 31.19
N ALA A 29 9.01 -22.49 29.94
CA ALA A 29 10.15 -22.26 29.04
C ALA A 29 9.75 -22.08 27.57
N ALA A 30 8.76 -21.26 27.29
CA ALA A 30 8.64 -20.69 25.95
C ALA A 30 8.14 -19.25 26.15
N ALA A 31 9.09 -18.32 26.28
CA ALA A 31 8.84 -16.98 25.79
C ALA A 31 8.53 -17.15 24.30
N THR A 32 7.30 -17.53 23.98
CA THR A 32 6.78 -17.36 22.64
C THR A 32 6.87 -15.87 22.40
N ALA A 33 7.93 -15.46 21.68
CA ALA A 33 7.90 -14.21 20.98
C ALA A 33 6.52 -14.21 20.31
N VAL A 34 5.62 -13.38 20.81
CA VAL A 34 4.40 -13.02 20.11
C VAL A 34 4.94 -12.46 18.82
N ALA A 35 4.99 -13.28 17.79
CA ALA A 35 5.25 -12.80 16.45
C ALA A 35 4.12 -11.80 16.23
N MET A 36 4.43 -10.51 16.46
CA MET A 36 3.57 -9.44 16.00
C MET A 36 3.31 -9.79 14.55
N PRO A 37 2.04 -9.87 14.10
CA PRO A 37 1.78 -10.07 12.70
C PRO A 37 2.66 -9.03 12.00
N ASN A 38 3.65 -9.49 11.25
CA ASN A 38 4.35 -8.64 10.33
C ASN A 38 3.23 -8.08 9.47
N VAL A 39 2.82 -6.85 9.76
CA VAL A 39 2.02 -6.08 8.84
C VAL A 39 2.95 -6.02 7.64
N ALA A 40 2.68 -6.87 6.66
CA ALA A 40 3.39 -6.81 5.40
C ALA A 40 3.08 -5.41 4.89
N PHE A 41 4.01 -4.49 5.11
CA PHE A 41 3.99 -3.20 4.43
C PHE A 41 4.04 -3.57 2.96
N GLY A 42 2.92 -3.36 2.27
CA GLY A 42 2.84 -3.59 0.84
C GLY A 42 3.99 -2.85 0.16
N ALA A 43 4.40 -3.28 -1.01
CA ALA A 43 5.40 -2.54 -1.77
C ALA A 43 4.99 -1.06 -1.84
N PRO A 44 5.94 -0.11 -1.72
CA PRO A 44 5.62 1.31 -1.74
C PRO A 44 4.79 1.65 -2.98
N LEU A 45 3.69 2.37 -2.79
CA LEU A 45 2.90 2.87 -3.91
C LEU A 45 3.67 4.00 -4.57
N THR A 46 3.98 3.86 -5.86
CA THR A 46 4.65 4.91 -6.62
C THR A 46 3.67 5.55 -7.59
N LEU A 47 3.44 6.85 -7.42
CA LEU A 47 2.62 7.68 -8.31
C LEU A 47 3.50 8.42 -9.30
N LYS A 48 3.11 8.46 -10.56
CA LYS A 48 3.80 9.20 -11.62
C LYS A 48 3.22 10.61 -11.73
N MET A 49 4.08 11.62 -11.54
CA MET A 49 3.72 13.03 -11.70
C MET A 49 4.42 13.60 -12.93
N GLN A 50 3.66 14.12 -13.87
CA GLN A 50 4.20 14.86 -15.01
C GLN A 50 4.26 16.35 -14.68
N ALA A 51 5.46 16.95 -14.70
CA ALA A 51 5.65 18.38 -14.59
C ALA A 51 5.65 19.07 -15.96
N ALA A 52 5.22 20.33 -15.98
CA ALA A 52 5.23 21.18 -17.19
C ALA A 52 6.59 21.87 -17.41
N TRP A 53 7.56 21.68 -16.52
CA TRP A 53 8.84 22.34 -16.51
C TRP A 53 10.00 21.37 -16.75
N PRO A 54 11.12 21.86 -17.33
CA PRO A 54 12.30 21.03 -17.52
C PRO A 54 12.97 20.68 -16.20
N SER A 55 13.66 19.55 -16.17
CA SER A 55 14.60 19.21 -15.11
C SER A 55 15.82 20.14 -15.17
N GLY A 56 16.38 20.48 -14.03
CA GLY A 56 17.50 21.40 -13.91
C GLY A 56 17.11 22.61 -13.08
N ALA A 57 17.84 23.72 -13.19
CA ALA A 57 17.66 24.91 -12.37
C ALA A 57 16.31 25.64 -12.65
N ASN A 58 15.21 24.95 -12.42
CA ASN A 58 13.86 25.47 -12.56
C ASN A 58 13.12 25.33 -11.24
N ILE A 59 12.79 26.45 -10.62
CA ILE A 59 12.19 26.51 -9.29
C ILE A 59 10.87 25.71 -9.19
N PHE A 60 10.07 25.68 -10.25
CA PHE A 60 8.80 24.94 -10.22
C PHE A 60 9.02 23.43 -10.27
N PHE A 61 10.08 22.99 -10.96
CA PHE A 61 10.44 21.57 -10.96
C PHE A 61 11.04 21.15 -9.61
N GLU A 62 11.87 22.01 -9.01
CA GLU A 62 12.42 21.80 -7.66
C GLU A 62 11.31 21.72 -6.62
N MET A 63 10.31 22.62 -6.66
CA MET A 63 9.13 22.59 -5.78
C MET A 63 8.35 21.27 -5.92
N ALA A 64 8.22 20.73 -7.12
CA ALA A 64 7.58 19.43 -7.32
C ALA A 64 8.40 18.29 -6.69
N GLY A 65 9.73 18.35 -6.77
CA GLY A 65 10.64 17.43 -6.10
C GLY A 65 10.56 17.51 -4.58
N ASP A 66 10.55 18.71 -4.03
CA ASP A 66 10.38 18.94 -2.58
C ASP A 66 9.04 18.42 -2.07
N TYR A 67 7.97 18.64 -2.83
CA TYR A 67 6.66 18.08 -2.53
C TYR A 67 6.70 16.56 -2.51
N ALA A 68 7.30 15.93 -3.52
CA ALA A 68 7.44 14.49 -3.60
C ALA A 68 8.22 13.91 -2.41
N LYS A 69 9.30 14.59 -2.02
CA LYS A 69 10.09 14.23 -0.84
C LYS A 69 9.28 14.35 0.45
N MET A 70 8.56 15.45 0.63
CA MET A 70 7.72 15.68 1.81
C MET A 70 6.65 14.60 1.95
N VAL A 71 5.98 14.20 0.86
CA VAL A 71 5.00 13.12 0.86
C VAL A 71 5.63 11.79 1.26
N SER A 72 6.83 11.49 0.74
CA SER A 72 7.56 10.27 1.11
C SER A 72 7.95 10.26 2.59
N ASP A 73 8.42 11.39 3.12
CA ASP A 73 8.81 11.52 4.53
C ASP A 73 7.59 11.37 5.45
N MET A 74 6.46 12.00 5.11
CA MET A 74 5.21 11.90 5.90
C MET A 74 4.57 10.50 5.86
N SER A 75 4.75 9.78 4.75
CA SER A 75 4.22 8.42 4.61
C SER A 75 5.20 7.33 5.06
N ALA A 76 6.30 7.69 5.72
CA ALA A 76 7.38 6.76 6.08
C ALA A 76 7.89 5.92 4.88
N GLY A 77 7.81 6.47 3.66
CA GLY A 77 8.25 5.83 2.43
C GLY A 77 7.22 4.89 1.79
N GLU A 78 6.02 4.77 2.34
CA GLU A 78 4.94 3.95 1.76
C GLU A 78 4.38 4.56 0.47
N LEU A 79 4.40 5.90 0.35
CA LEU A 79 3.98 6.63 -0.83
C LEU A 79 5.18 7.37 -1.44
N LYS A 80 5.43 7.14 -2.72
CA LYS A 80 6.47 7.81 -3.49
C LYS A 80 5.86 8.49 -4.70
N ILE A 81 6.42 9.65 -5.05
CA ILE A 81 6.03 10.37 -6.26
C ILE A 81 7.24 10.44 -7.18
N ASP A 82 7.12 9.89 -8.37
CA ASP A 82 8.12 9.94 -9.43
C ASP A 82 7.82 11.16 -10.32
N VAL A 83 8.63 12.21 -10.17
CA VAL A 83 8.45 13.49 -10.88
C VAL A 83 9.14 13.44 -12.23
N GLN A 84 8.36 13.47 -13.29
CA GLN A 84 8.82 13.46 -14.67
C GLN A 84 8.92 14.88 -15.22
N PRO A 85 10.02 15.25 -15.90
CA PRO A 85 10.17 16.57 -16.51
C PRO A 85 9.26 16.74 -17.73
N VAL A 86 9.15 17.97 -18.21
CA VAL A 86 8.36 18.32 -19.40
C VAL A 86 8.71 17.43 -20.59
N GLY A 87 7.70 16.89 -21.24
CA GLY A 87 7.84 16.05 -22.44
C GLY A 87 8.31 14.63 -22.18
N ALA A 88 8.51 14.20 -20.93
CA ALA A 88 8.92 12.83 -20.63
C ALA A 88 7.82 11.80 -20.94
N VAL A 89 6.57 12.12 -20.67
CA VAL A 89 5.42 11.25 -20.95
C VAL A 89 4.51 11.91 -22.00
N VAL A 90 4.06 13.15 -21.73
CA VAL A 90 3.18 13.91 -22.62
C VAL A 90 3.64 15.37 -22.73
N LYS A 91 3.11 16.10 -23.72
CA LYS A 91 3.33 17.55 -23.84
C LYS A 91 2.57 18.31 -22.77
N THR A 92 3.02 19.52 -22.45
CA THR A 92 2.44 20.38 -21.42
C THR A 92 0.93 20.60 -21.60
N SER A 93 0.46 20.81 -22.83
CA SER A 93 -0.96 21.00 -23.15
C SER A 93 -1.81 19.74 -22.96
N GLU A 94 -1.20 18.59 -22.88
CA GLU A 94 -1.87 17.28 -22.80
C GLU A 94 -1.88 16.71 -21.37
N ILE A 95 -1.22 17.38 -20.42
CA ILE A 95 -1.09 16.88 -19.03
C ILE A 95 -2.47 16.62 -18.40
N GLY A 96 -3.39 17.57 -18.53
CA GLY A 96 -4.76 17.41 -17.99
C GLY A 96 -5.49 16.20 -18.57
N GLN A 97 -5.37 15.98 -19.88
CA GLN A 97 -5.94 14.82 -20.57
C GLN A 97 -5.27 13.52 -20.09
N ALA A 98 -3.94 13.52 -19.94
CA ALA A 98 -3.18 12.36 -19.50
C ALA A 98 -3.54 11.93 -18.06
N VAL A 99 -3.78 12.88 -17.16
CA VAL A 99 -4.28 12.60 -15.81
C VAL A 99 -5.71 12.04 -15.88
N SER A 100 -6.59 12.65 -16.67
CA SER A 100 -7.98 12.20 -16.80
C SER A 100 -8.10 10.79 -17.39
N SER A 101 -7.18 10.41 -18.28
CA SER A 101 -7.12 9.08 -18.89
C SER A 101 -6.31 8.05 -18.12
N GLY A 102 -5.65 8.44 -17.00
CA GLY A 102 -4.84 7.56 -16.17
C GLY A 102 -3.48 7.19 -16.77
N VAL A 103 -3.00 7.93 -17.77
CA VAL A 103 -1.63 7.75 -18.32
C VAL A 103 -0.58 8.19 -17.31
N VAL A 104 -0.85 9.25 -16.56
CA VAL A 104 -0.11 9.67 -15.39
C VAL A 104 -1.09 9.86 -14.22
N ASP A 105 -0.60 9.68 -13.00
CA ASP A 105 -1.43 9.74 -11.81
C ASP A 105 -1.66 11.20 -11.35
N MET A 106 -0.69 12.07 -11.62
CA MET A 106 -0.67 13.47 -11.18
C MET A 106 -0.07 14.38 -12.24
N GLY A 107 -0.47 15.63 -12.20
CA GLY A 107 0.10 16.67 -13.06
C GLY A 107 0.46 17.92 -12.26
N HIS A 108 1.61 18.52 -12.56
CA HIS A 108 2.07 19.78 -12.00
C HIS A 108 2.25 20.80 -13.13
N TRP A 109 1.20 21.63 -13.37
CA TRP A 109 1.17 22.63 -14.44
C TRP A 109 0.30 23.82 -14.05
N VAL A 110 0.33 24.90 -14.83
CA VAL A 110 -0.58 26.02 -14.67
C VAL A 110 -1.79 25.87 -15.60
N THR A 111 -2.95 26.26 -15.09
CA THR A 111 -4.23 26.17 -15.84
C THR A 111 -4.26 27.02 -17.11
N ALA A 112 -3.35 28.01 -17.23
CA ALA A 112 -3.20 28.80 -18.46
C ALA A 112 -2.91 27.96 -19.71
N TYR A 113 -2.31 26.78 -19.55
CA TYR A 113 -2.08 25.83 -20.65
C TYR A 113 -3.32 25.03 -21.03
N SER A 114 -4.41 25.15 -20.25
CA SER A 114 -5.65 24.42 -20.43
C SER A 114 -6.84 25.37 -20.52
N VAL A 115 -6.76 26.33 -21.43
CA VAL A 115 -7.76 27.41 -21.58
C VAL A 115 -9.19 26.89 -21.76
N SER A 116 -9.36 25.71 -22.37
CA SER A 116 -10.65 25.06 -22.53
C SER A 116 -11.32 24.65 -21.21
N TYR A 117 -10.54 24.50 -20.14
CA TYR A 117 -11.08 24.16 -18.80
C TYR A 117 -11.32 25.39 -17.92
N THR A 118 -10.78 26.57 -18.31
CA THR A 118 -10.91 27.81 -17.54
C THR A 118 -12.10 28.65 -17.99
N HIS A 119 -12.68 28.42 -19.16
CA HIS A 119 -13.90 29.04 -19.64
C HIS A 119 -15.10 28.11 -19.43
N LEU A 120 -15.55 28.03 -18.18
CA LEU A 120 -16.90 27.55 -17.87
C LEU A 120 -17.86 28.71 -18.11
N THR A 121 -18.48 28.74 -19.27
CA THR A 121 -19.66 29.57 -19.54
C THR A 121 -20.90 28.89 -18.97
#